data_ad684d8385f9af10fe60194f1411356b
#
_entry.id   ad684d8385f9af10fe60194f1411356b
#
_cell.length_a   1.000
_cell.length_b   1.000
_cell.length_c   1.000
_cell.angle_alpha   90.00
_cell.angle_beta   90.00
_cell.angle_gamma   90.00
#
_symmetry.space_group_name_H-M   'P 1'
#
loop_
_entity.id
_entity.type
_entity.pdbx_description
1 polymer ?
#
loop_
_entity_poly.entity_id
_entity_poly.type
_entity_poly.pdbx_seq_one_letter_code
_entity_poly.pdbx_strand_id
1 'polypeptide(L)'
;EGSGLEISTENITWCTREMYVNALATAGITDARVIVAAPWAVSGTAGLTGIFKAYEDLSGEKLDDVAKILGTQELVITAELAEEIGKYDAVEIVNALKELLTETQKMTDDEIRAEIRKLAEEYDVAITDEQMEKLISLCRSFENMSVEELKEKVQSAQDTIKRIAEVQEKFGGFVQTVKNVFQAIIEFFAKLFKRGE
;
A
#
# COMPACT_ATOMS: atom_id res chain seq x y z
N GLU A 1 1.42 -13.19 -16.47
CA GLU A 1 1.51 -11.75 -16.85
C GLU A 1 0.12 -11.18 -17.05
N GLY A 2 -0.17 -9.99 -16.49
CA GLY A 2 -1.44 -9.29 -16.64
C GLY A 2 -2.55 -9.69 -15.66
N SER A 3 -2.26 -10.44 -14.60
CA SER A 3 -3.23 -10.75 -13.55
C SER A 3 -3.36 -9.64 -12.48
N GLY A 4 -2.46 -8.67 -12.50
CA GLY A 4 -2.35 -7.60 -11.54
C GLY A 4 -1.69 -8.05 -10.23
N LEU A 5 -1.85 -7.23 -9.19
CA LEU A 5 -1.32 -7.55 -7.87
C LEU A 5 -2.26 -8.47 -7.10
N GLU A 6 -1.72 -9.57 -6.57
CA GLU A 6 -2.38 -10.43 -5.59
C GLU A 6 -1.61 -10.36 -4.27
N ILE A 7 -2.20 -9.77 -3.24
CA ILE A 7 -1.54 -9.60 -1.95
C ILE A 7 -2.26 -10.33 -0.84
N SER A 8 -1.51 -11.06 -0.04
CA SER A 8 -1.99 -11.64 1.22
C SER A 8 -1.05 -11.29 2.36
N THR A 9 -1.61 -11.12 3.55
CA THR A 9 -0.87 -10.77 4.76
C THR A 9 -1.18 -11.76 5.88
N GLU A 10 -0.17 -12.14 6.65
CA GLU A 10 -0.31 -12.97 7.84
C GLU A 10 0.52 -12.38 8.98
N ASN A 11 -0.12 -12.15 10.13
CA ASN A 11 0.46 -11.48 11.30
C ASN A 11 0.97 -10.05 11.02
N ILE A 12 0.38 -9.38 10.02
CA ILE A 12 0.61 -7.97 9.75
C ILE A 12 -0.56 -7.18 10.30
N THR A 13 -0.31 -6.28 11.24
CA THR A 13 -1.38 -5.64 12.02
C THR A 13 -1.65 -4.19 11.65
N TRP A 14 -0.68 -3.50 11.07
CA TRP A 14 -0.75 -2.08 10.78
C TRP A 14 -0.96 -1.80 9.28
N CYS A 15 -0.09 -2.31 8.42
CA CYS A 15 -0.25 -2.18 6.97
C CYS A 15 -1.32 -3.16 6.46
N THR A 16 -2.26 -2.68 5.63
CA THR A 16 -3.26 -3.52 4.98
C THR A 16 -2.78 -3.98 3.60
N ARG A 17 -3.51 -4.94 3.01
CA ARG A 17 -3.25 -5.39 1.63
C ARG A 17 -3.39 -4.25 0.63
N GLU A 18 -4.40 -3.43 0.79
CA GLU A 18 -4.72 -2.29 -0.07
C GLU A 18 -3.61 -1.23 -0.01
N MET A 19 -3.05 -0.97 1.18
CA MET A 19 -1.90 -0.08 1.34
C MET A 19 -0.65 -0.62 0.62
N TYR A 20 -0.40 -1.94 0.70
CA TYR A 20 0.68 -2.56 -0.08
C TYR A 20 0.42 -2.47 -1.58
N VAL A 21 -0.81 -2.69 -2.05
CA VAL A 21 -1.17 -2.53 -3.48
C VAL A 21 -0.80 -1.15 -3.96
N ASN A 22 -1.19 -0.10 -3.23
CA ASN A 22 -0.90 1.28 -3.59
C ASN A 22 0.61 1.56 -3.61
N ALA A 23 1.33 1.18 -2.56
CA ALA A 23 2.77 1.40 -2.45
C ALA A 23 3.57 0.66 -3.53
N LEU A 24 3.17 -0.57 -3.85
CA LEU A 24 3.81 -1.38 -4.90
C LEU A 24 3.53 -0.79 -6.28
N ALA A 25 2.29 -0.39 -6.55
CA ALA A 25 1.95 0.27 -7.81
C ALA A 25 2.76 1.57 -7.98
N THR A 26 2.87 2.39 -6.94
CA THR A 26 3.70 3.61 -6.95
C THR A 26 5.16 3.29 -7.23
N ALA A 27 5.70 2.21 -6.68
CA ALA A 27 7.06 1.75 -6.95
C ALA A 27 7.25 1.12 -8.34
N GLY A 28 6.17 0.91 -9.12
CA GLY A 28 6.23 0.36 -10.48
C GLY A 28 5.94 -1.14 -10.57
N ILE A 29 5.55 -1.78 -9.46
CA ILE A 29 5.14 -3.19 -9.44
C ILE A 29 3.62 -3.25 -9.59
N THR A 30 3.13 -3.69 -10.74
CA THR A 30 1.70 -3.76 -11.08
C THR A 30 1.19 -5.18 -11.34
N ASP A 31 2.09 -6.16 -11.43
CA ASP A 31 1.76 -7.57 -11.69
C ASP A 31 2.67 -8.48 -10.88
N ALA A 32 2.19 -8.97 -9.74
CA ALA A 32 2.91 -9.88 -8.86
C ALA A 32 1.97 -10.58 -7.88
N ARG A 33 2.34 -11.79 -7.47
CA ARG A 33 1.75 -12.43 -6.30
C ARG A 33 2.67 -12.28 -5.10
N VAL A 34 2.19 -11.60 -4.06
CA VAL A 34 2.97 -11.24 -2.87
C VAL A 34 2.33 -11.80 -1.61
N ILE A 35 3.15 -12.43 -0.77
CA ILE A 35 2.76 -12.89 0.55
C ILE A 35 3.65 -12.19 1.58
N VAL A 36 3.04 -11.38 2.44
CA VAL A 36 3.73 -10.67 3.52
C VAL A 36 3.39 -11.35 4.85
N ALA A 37 4.34 -12.08 5.40
CA ALA A 37 4.10 -12.89 6.58
C ALA A 37 5.18 -12.71 7.65
N ALA A 38 4.75 -12.78 8.91
CA ALA A 38 5.65 -12.79 10.06
C ALA A 38 5.25 -13.90 11.05
N PRO A 39 6.19 -14.43 11.85
CA PRO A 39 5.89 -15.48 12.85
C PRO A 39 5.08 -14.96 14.04
N TRP A 40 5.03 -13.67 14.26
CA TRP A 40 4.22 -12.97 15.28
C TRP A 40 3.72 -11.64 14.71
N ALA A 41 2.83 -10.97 15.44
CA ALA A 41 2.26 -9.69 15.04
C ALA A 41 3.33 -8.59 14.91
N VAL A 42 3.38 -7.95 13.72
CA VAL A 42 4.29 -6.84 13.39
C VAL A 42 3.54 -5.77 12.59
N SER A 43 4.11 -4.56 12.50
CA SER A 43 3.51 -3.46 11.70
C SER A 43 3.43 -3.79 10.21
N GLY A 44 4.48 -4.38 9.64
CA GLY A 44 4.58 -4.75 8.25
C GLY A 44 5.37 -3.79 7.36
N THR A 45 5.75 -2.60 7.83
CA THR A 45 6.45 -1.59 7.01
C THR A 45 7.73 -2.10 6.38
N ALA A 46 8.54 -2.86 7.12
CA ALA A 46 9.78 -3.48 6.63
C ALA A 46 9.53 -4.52 5.52
N GLY A 47 8.32 -5.08 5.43
CA GLY A 47 7.93 -6.02 4.38
C GLY A 47 8.08 -5.44 2.99
N LEU A 48 7.79 -4.14 2.80
CA LEU A 48 7.87 -3.48 1.51
C LEU A 48 9.30 -3.49 0.93
N THR A 49 10.32 -3.23 1.76
CA THR A 49 11.73 -3.31 1.35
C THR A 49 12.10 -4.73 0.89
N GLY A 50 11.62 -5.75 1.60
CA GLY A 50 11.80 -7.15 1.21
C GLY A 50 11.15 -7.49 -0.12
N ILE A 51 9.94 -6.95 -0.37
CA ILE A 51 9.23 -7.14 -1.64
C ILE A 51 10.00 -6.50 -2.79
N PHE A 52 10.47 -5.26 -2.65
CA PHE A 52 11.26 -4.59 -3.68
C PHE A 52 12.49 -5.41 -4.06
N LYS A 53 13.24 -5.87 -3.04
CA LYS A 53 14.43 -6.70 -3.25
C LYS A 53 14.10 -8.01 -3.97
N ALA A 54 13.05 -8.70 -3.52
CA ALA A 54 12.63 -9.96 -4.12
C ALA A 54 12.17 -9.77 -5.58
N TYR A 55 11.43 -8.69 -5.86
CA TYR A 55 10.98 -8.37 -7.21
C TYR A 55 12.18 -8.12 -8.14
N GLU A 56 13.13 -7.27 -7.74
CA GLU A 56 14.35 -7.00 -8.52
C GLU A 56 15.17 -8.27 -8.78
N ASP A 57 15.29 -9.15 -7.78
CA ASP A 57 16.04 -10.40 -7.92
C ASP A 57 15.34 -11.41 -8.84
N LEU A 58 14.01 -11.46 -8.84
CA LEU A 58 13.22 -12.42 -9.64
C LEU A 58 13.00 -11.94 -11.08
N SER A 59 12.72 -10.65 -11.28
CA SER A 59 12.47 -10.06 -12.59
C SER A 59 13.77 -9.78 -13.35
N GLY A 60 14.85 -9.54 -12.65
CA GLY A 60 16.10 -9.00 -13.20
C GLY A 60 16.04 -7.51 -13.53
N GLU A 61 14.92 -6.85 -13.25
CA GLU A 61 14.71 -5.43 -13.49
C GLU A 61 14.98 -4.62 -12.22
N LYS A 62 15.57 -3.44 -12.38
CA LYS A 62 15.77 -2.50 -11.27
C LYS A 62 14.56 -1.57 -11.17
N LEU A 63 14.00 -1.47 -9.98
CA LEU A 63 13.02 -0.46 -9.65
C LEU A 63 13.70 0.91 -9.49
N ASP A 64 13.01 1.96 -9.90
CA ASP A 64 13.48 3.32 -9.67
C ASP A 64 13.57 3.64 -8.18
N ASP A 65 14.71 4.20 -7.74
CA ASP A 65 14.96 4.47 -6.32
C ASP A 65 14.02 5.54 -5.77
N VAL A 66 13.66 6.55 -6.56
CA VAL A 66 12.70 7.59 -6.17
C VAL A 66 11.31 6.96 -5.99
N ALA A 67 10.88 6.12 -6.94
CA ALA A 67 9.61 5.43 -6.86
C ALA A 67 9.52 4.49 -5.64
N LYS A 68 10.60 3.78 -5.28
CA LYS A 68 10.67 2.97 -4.04
C LYS A 68 10.52 3.82 -2.78
N ILE A 69 11.19 4.97 -2.73
CA ILE A 69 11.09 5.91 -1.61
C ILE A 69 9.65 6.42 -1.50
N LEU A 70 9.04 6.84 -2.60
CA LEU A 70 7.67 7.35 -2.64
C LEU A 70 6.65 6.28 -2.21
N GLY A 71 6.76 5.06 -2.72
CA GLY A 71 5.91 3.95 -2.28
C GLY A 71 6.05 3.65 -0.78
N THR A 72 7.27 3.79 -0.24
CA THR A 72 7.50 3.60 1.20
C THR A 72 6.88 4.73 2.02
N GLN A 73 7.02 5.98 1.60
CA GLN A 73 6.39 7.13 2.25
C GLN A 73 4.87 7.02 2.21
N GLU A 74 4.30 6.66 1.06
CA GLU A 74 2.87 6.43 0.89
C GLU A 74 2.35 5.36 1.85
N LEU A 75 3.01 4.21 1.95
CA LEU A 75 2.62 3.14 2.86
C LEU A 75 2.54 3.63 4.31
N VAL A 76 3.58 4.34 4.77
CA VAL A 76 3.67 4.81 6.15
C VAL A 76 2.60 5.88 6.43
N ILE A 77 2.49 6.90 5.58
CA ILE A 77 1.53 8.00 5.76
C ILE A 77 0.09 7.47 5.71
N THR A 78 -0.21 6.56 4.78
CA THR A 78 -1.55 5.95 4.70
C THR A 78 -1.87 5.13 5.94
N ALA A 79 -0.90 4.38 6.48
CA ALA A 79 -1.11 3.59 7.67
C ALA A 79 -1.28 4.45 8.93
N GLU A 80 -0.52 5.55 9.07
CA GLU A 80 -0.69 6.53 10.14
C GLU A 80 -2.06 7.22 10.06
N LEU A 81 -2.48 7.64 8.87
CA LEU A 81 -3.80 8.23 8.65
C LEU A 81 -4.92 7.25 9.03
N ALA A 82 -4.75 5.97 8.69
CA ALA A 82 -5.72 4.92 8.94
C ALA A 82 -5.98 4.64 10.43
N GLU A 83 -5.04 4.95 11.31
CA GLU A 83 -5.24 4.82 12.77
C GLU A 83 -6.32 5.77 13.28
N GLU A 84 -6.49 6.92 12.65
CA GLU A 84 -7.42 7.97 13.07
C GLU A 84 -8.75 7.89 12.31
N ILE A 85 -8.70 7.76 10.98
CA ILE A 85 -9.90 7.88 10.13
C ILE A 85 -10.44 6.54 9.60
N GLY A 86 -9.69 5.43 9.81
CA GLY A 86 -10.05 4.12 9.28
C GLY A 86 -9.26 3.72 8.04
N LYS A 87 -9.10 2.41 7.88
CA LYS A 87 -8.18 1.84 6.87
C LYS A 87 -8.62 2.07 5.44
N TYR A 88 -9.93 2.01 5.20
CA TYR A 88 -10.49 2.19 3.86
C TYR A 88 -10.40 3.67 3.45
N ASP A 89 -10.87 4.57 4.28
CA ASP A 89 -10.92 6.00 3.98
C ASP A 89 -9.53 6.59 3.78
N ALA A 90 -8.54 6.14 4.55
CA ALA A 90 -7.14 6.54 4.37
C ALA A 90 -6.59 6.15 2.98
N VAL A 91 -6.89 4.94 2.50
CA VAL A 91 -6.48 4.47 1.17
C VAL A 91 -7.17 5.30 0.07
N GLU A 92 -8.46 5.55 0.20
CA GLU A 92 -9.24 6.31 -0.78
C GLU A 92 -8.80 7.77 -0.85
N ILE A 93 -8.55 8.43 0.28
CA ILE A 93 -8.05 9.81 0.31
C ILE A 93 -6.68 9.92 -0.38
N VAL A 94 -5.75 9.00 -0.10
CA VAL A 94 -4.43 9.03 -0.75
C VAL A 94 -4.57 8.77 -2.26
N ASN A 95 -5.47 7.87 -2.69
CA ASN A 95 -5.74 7.65 -4.11
C ASN A 95 -6.34 8.88 -4.79
N ALA A 96 -7.31 9.54 -4.15
CA ALA A 96 -7.91 10.76 -4.68
C ALA A 96 -6.86 11.88 -4.84
N LEU A 97 -5.93 12.03 -3.89
CA LEU A 97 -4.83 12.99 -4.01
C LEU A 97 -3.89 12.67 -5.18
N LYS A 98 -3.62 11.39 -5.45
CA LYS A 98 -2.82 10.98 -6.62
C LYS A 98 -3.52 11.29 -7.94
N GLU A 99 -4.84 11.14 -8.01
CA GLU A 99 -5.62 11.51 -9.20
C GLU A 99 -5.58 13.02 -9.47
N LEU A 100 -5.52 13.83 -8.42
CA LEU A 100 -5.42 15.30 -8.52
C LEU A 100 -3.99 15.80 -8.80
N LEU A 101 -3.00 14.92 -8.99
CA LEU A 101 -1.60 15.34 -9.11
C LEU A 101 -1.35 16.36 -10.24
N THR A 102 -2.03 16.25 -11.37
CA THR A 102 -1.93 17.21 -12.48
C THR A 102 -2.31 18.64 -12.06
N GLU A 103 -3.20 18.74 -11.09
CA GLU A 103 -3.70 20.00 -10.55
C GLU A 103 -2.83 20.47 -9.40
N THR A 104 -2.49 19.56 -8.47
CA THR A 104 -1.68 19.88 -7.28
C THR A 104 -0.28 20.37 -7.61
N GLN A 105 0.32 19.91 -8.71
CA GLN A 105 1.60 20.45 -9.21
C GLN A 105 1.60 21.98 -9.46
N LYS A 106 0.42 22.57 -9.70
CA LYS A 106 0.26 24.00 -9.97
C LYS A 106 -0.26 24.76 -8.75
N MET A 107 -0.63 24.07 -7.69
CA MET A 107 -1.22 24.61 -6.48
C MET A 107 -0.15 25.00 -5.47
N THR A 108 -0.45 26.00 -4.69
CA THR A 108 0.25 26.32 -3.44
C THR A 108 -0.12 25.29 -2.36
N ASP A 109 0.66 25.22 -1.28
CA ASP A 109 0.35 24.33 -0.16
C ASP A 109 -1.00 24.64 0.49
N ASP A 110 -1.41 25.92 0.49
CA ASP A 110 -2.73 26.33 1.00
C ASP A 110 -3.88 25.86 0.10
N GLU A 111 -3.67 25.84 -1.21
CA GLU A 111 -4.64 25.29 -2.17
C GLU A 111 -4.73 23.76 -2.05
N ILE A 112 -3.61 23.05 -1.91
CA ILE A 112 -3.59 21.61 -1.63
C ILE A 112 -4.31 21.31 -0.31
N ARG A 113 -4.04 22.09 0.73
CA ARG A 113 -4.72 22.00 2.03
C ARG A 113 -6.24 22.14 1.88
N ALA A 114 -6.69 23.04 1.03
CA ALA A 114 -8.12 23.22 0.77
C ALA A 114 -8.74 22.00 0.06
N GLU A 115 -8.03 21.40 -0.89
CA GLU A 115 -8.50 20.16 -1.54
C GLU A 115 -8.53 18.96 -0.56
N ILE A 116 -7.51 18.81 0.29
CA ILE A 116 -7.52 17.75 1.32
C ILE A 116 -8.71 17.93 2.28
N ARG A 117 -9.05 19.19 2.66
CA ARG A 117 -10.23 19.45 3.49
C ARG A 117 -11.53 19.05 2.80
N LYS A 118 -11.67 19.32 1.51
CA LYS A 118 -12.85 18.90 0.74
C LYS A 118 -12.98 17.37 0.71
N LEU A 119 -11.87 16.66 0.48
CA LEU A 119 -11.87 15.20 0.53
C LEU A 119 -12.25 14.70 1.94
N ALA A 120 -11.70 15.31 3.00
CA ALA A 120 -12.05 14.95 4.38
C ALA A 120 -13.56 15.14 4.65
N GLU A 121 -14.16 16.23 4.16
CA GLU A 121 -15.60 16.47 4.24
C GLU A 121 -16.41 15.44 3.43
N GLU A 122 -15.94 15.07 2.23
CA GLU A 122 -16.61 14.08 1.37
C GLU A 122 -16.65 12.68 2.01
N TYR A 123 -15.56 12.30 2.69
CA TYR A 123 -15.46 11.02 3.40
C TYR A 123 -15.97 11.07 4.85
N ASP A 124 -16.49 12.24 5.32
CA ASP A 124 -16.97 12.48 6.69
C ASP A 124 -15.92 12.11 7.76
N VAL A 125 -14.65 12.51 7.52
CA VAL A 125 -13.53 12.24 8.41
C VAL A 125 -12.87 13.53 8.89
N ALA A 126 -12.25 13.47 10.08
CA ALA A 126 -11.47 14.58 10.62
C ALA A 126 -9.96 14.31 10.39
N ILE A 127 -9.28 15.26 9.77
CA ILE A 127 -7.83 15.22 9.54
C ILE A 127 -7.16 16.24 10.45
N THR A 128 -6.19 15.80 11.26
CA THR A 128 -5.41 16.68 12.14
C THR A 128 -4.43 17.56 11.36
N ASP A 129 -3.92 18.63 11.97
CA ASP A 129 -2.93 19.49 11.31
C ASP A 129 -1.65 18.71 10.97
N GLU A 130 -1.21 17.77 11.83
CA GLU A 130 -0.05 16.94 11.55
C GLU A 130 -0.26 16.02 10.34
N GLN A 131 -1.42 15.38 10.24
CA GLN A 131 -1.79 14.56 9.08
C GLN A 131 -1.91 15.39 7.81
N MET A 132 -2.46 16.60 7.93
CA MET A 132 -2.55 17.56 6.83
C MET A 132 -1.17 17.85 6.24
N GLU A 133 -0.19 18.19 7.08
CA GLU A 133 1.18 18.46 6.63
C GLU A 133 1.85 17.23 6.00
N LYS A 134 1.60 16.03 6.53
CA LYS A 134 2.09 14.77 5.94
C LYS A 134 1.48 14.52 4.56
N LEU A 135 0.19 14.76 4.38
CA LEU A 135 -0.49 14.61 3.09
C LEU A 135 -0.02 15.63 2.07
N ILE A 136 0.19 16.90 2.46
CA ILE A 136 0.78 17.92 1.59
C ILE A 136 2.20 17.51 1.17
N SER A 137 3.02 17.05 2.12
CA SER A 137 4.37 16.55 1.83
C SER A 137 4.35 15.36 0.87
N LEU A 138 3.39 14.45 1.01
CA LEU A 138 3.22 13.32 0.12
C LEU A 138 2.84 13.79 -1.30
N CYS A 139 1.90 14.73 -1.44
CA CYS A 139 1.56 15.34 -2.74
C CYS A 139 2.80 15.94 -3.41
N ARG A 140 3.60 16.72 -2.68
CA ARG A 140 4.86 17.29 -3.20
C ARG A 140 5.88 16.24 -3.60
N SER A 141 5.92 15.14 -2.88
CA SER A 141 6.80 14.01 -3.20
C SER A 141 6.40 13.34 -4.52
N PHE A 142 5.10 13.17 -4.78
CA PHE A 142 4.58 12.64 -6.04
C PHE A 142 4.88 13.51 -7.27
N GLU A 143 5.09 14.82 -7.10
CA GLU A 143 5.46 15.73 -8.19
C GLU A 143 6.81 15.37 -8.86
N ASN A 144 7.62 14.55 -8.20
CA ASN A 144 8.87 14.02 -8.77
C ASN A 144 8.64 12.84 -9.75
N MET A 145 7.40 12.36 -9.88
CA MET A 145 7.02 11.32 -10.84
C MET A 145 6.33 11.94 -12.06
N SER A 146 6.35 11.23 -13.19
CA SER A 146 5.53 11.65 -14.32
C SER A 146 4.05 11.44 -14.00
N VAL A 147 3.21 12.41 -14.37
CA VAL A 147 1.75 12.38 -14.12
C VAL A 147 1.10 11.19 -14.82
N GLU A 148 1.52 10.92 -16.06
CA GLU A 148 1.00 9.84 -16.88
C GLU A 148 1.31 8.48 -16.24
N GLU A 149 2.56 8.26 -15.82
CA GLU A 149 2.97 7.02 -15.15
C GLU A 149 2.22 6.83 -13.82
N LEU A 150 2.05 7.90 -13.04
CA LEU A 150 1.35 7.81 -11.77
C LEU A 150 -0.13 7.49 -11.97
N LYS A 151 -0.81 8.09 -12.96
CA LYS A 151 -2.21 7.79 -13.29
C LYS A 151 -2.43 6.33 -13.68
N GLU A 152 -1.57 5.78 -14.53
CA GLU A 152 -1.63 4.35 -14.91
C GLU A 152 -1.46 3.44 -13.68
N LYS A 153 -0.52 3.78 -12.80
CA LYS A 153 -0.26 3.04 -11.57
C LYS A 153 -1.44 3.11 -10.58
N VAL A 154 -2.04 4.30 -10.42
CA VAL A 154 -3.23 4.49 -9.58
C VAL A 154 -4.40 3.66 -10.11
N GLN A 155 -4.66 3.71 -11.43
CA GLN A 155 -5.74 2.92 -12.03
C GLN A 155 -5.52 1.42 -11.81
N SER A 156 -4.31 0.92 -12.01
CA SER A 156 -3.97 -0.48 -11.76
C SER A 156 -4.17 -0.88 -10.29
N ALA A 157 -3.81 0.00 -9.35
CA ALA A 157 -4.02 -0.22 -7.93
C ALA A 157 -5.51 -0.27 -7.58
N GLN A 158 -6.30 0.69 -8.05
CA GLN A 158 -7.76 0.74 -7.81
C GLN A 158 -8.48 -0.49 -8.37
N ASP A 159 -8.13 -0.94 -9.57
CA ASP A 159 -8.72 -2.14 -10.18
C ASP A 159 -8.38 -3.39 -9.35
N THR A 160 -7.19 -3.43 -8.76
CA THR A 160 -6.78 -4.50 -7.85
C THR A 160 -7.54 -4.43 -6.52
N ILE A 161 -7.68 -3.25 -5.92
CA ILE A 161 -8.41 -3.05 -4.66
C ILE A 161 -9.88 -3.45 -4.83
N LYS A 162 -10.53 -3.04 -5.92
CA LYS A 162 -11.91 -3.47 -6.25
C LYS A 162 -12.02 -4.99 -6.35
N ARG A 163 -11.08 -5.66 -7.02
CA ARG A 163 -11.06 -7.13 -7.10
C ARG A 163 -10.86 -7.78 -5.73
N ILE A 164 -10.03 -7.22 -4.86
CA ILE A 164 -9.85 -7.72 -3.50
C ILE A 164 -11.18 -7.65 -2.72
N ALA A 165 -11.89 -6.53 -2.82
CA ALA A 165 -13.19 -6.35 -2.16
C ALA A 165 -14.24 -7.36 -2.67
N GLU A 166 -14.36 -7.54 -3.99
CA GLU A 166 -15.28 -8.51 -4.60
C GLU A 166 -14.98 -9.96 -4.22
N VAL A 167 -13.68 -10.32 -4.12
CA VAL A 167 -13.25 -11.67 -3.74
C VAL A 167 -13.53 -11.93 -2.25
N GLN A 168 -13.37 -10.92 -1.39
CA GLN A 168 -13.70 -11.03 0.03
C GLN A 168 -15.19 -11.32 0.24
N GLU A 169 -16.05 -10.73 -0.57
CA GLU A 169 -17.51 -10.95 -0.51
C GLU A 169 -17.92 -12.36 -1.00
N LYS A 170 -17.22 -12.88 -2.03
CA LYS A 170 -17.55 -14.16 -2.67
C LYS A 170 -16.85 -15.42 -2.11
N PHE A 171 -15.69 -15.30 -1.48
CA PHE A 171 -14.80 -16.43 -1.17
C PHE A 171 -14.22 -16.44 0.26
N GLY A 172 -15.02 -16.26 1.28
CA GLY A 172 -14.57 -16.45 2.68
C GLY A 172 -13.85 -17.79 2.98
N GLY A 173 -13.95 -18.79 2.09
CA GLY A 173 -13.28 -20.09 2.21
C GLY A 173 -11.84 -20.13 1.69
N PHE A 174 -11.46 -19.30 0.70
CA PHE A 174 -10.10 -19.31 0.15
C PHE A 174 -9.07 -18.75 1.14
N VAL A 175 -9.48 -17.75 1.94
CA VAL A 175 -8.68 -17.18 3.03
C VAL A 175 -8.28 -18.25 4.04
N GLN A 176 -9.15 -19.23 4.30
CA GLN A 176 -8.84 -20.32 5.25
C GLN A 176 -7.79 -21.29 4.70
N THR A 177 -7.78 -21.54 3.39
CA THR A 177 -6.78 -22.43 2.75
C THR A 177 -5.38 -21.77 2.79
N VAL A 178 -5.30 -20.48 2.53
CA VAL A 178 -4.04 -19.70 2.65
C VAL A 178 -3.55 -19.71 4.09
N LYS A 179 -4.42 -19.48 5.08
CA LYS A 179 -4.06 -19.58 6.52
C LYS A 179 -3.46 -20.95 6.88
N ASN A 180 -4.03 -22.03 6.38
CA ASN A 180 -3.56 -23.40 6.67
C ASN A 180 -2.15 -23.66 6.10
N VAL A 181 -1.87 -23.17 4.89
CA VAL A 181 -0.52 -23.25 4.28
C VAL A 181 0.50 -22.44 5.09
N PHE A 182 0.11 -21.25 5.54
CA PHE A 182 0.97 -20.41 6.37
C PHE A 182 1.27 -21.03 7.73
N GLN A 183 0.27 -21.58 8.39
CA GLN A 183 0.46 -22.27 9.66
C GLN A 183 1.46 -23.41 9.53
N ALA A 184 1.42 -24.18 8.43
CA ALA A 184 2.38 -25.22 8.13
C ALA A 184 3.81 -24.67 7.94
N ILE A 185 3.98 -23.51 7.29
CA ILE A 185 5.28 -22.85 7.11
C ILE A 185 5.82 -22.35 8.45
N ILE A 186 4.99 -21.70 9.27
CA ILE A 186 5.36 -21.22 10.61
C ILE A 186 5.79 -22.39 11.51
N GLU A 187 5.04 -23.49 11.51
CA GLU A 187 5.39 -24.70 12.24
C GLU A 187 6.70 -25.34 11.76
N PHE A 188 6.96 -25.30 10.46
CA PHE A 188 8.22 -25.77 9.88
C PHE A 188 9.40 -24.95 10.40
N PHE A 189 9.32 -23.62 10.36
CA PHE A 189 10.36 -22.76 10.90
C PHE A 189 10.50 -22.87 12.43
N ALA A 190 9.41 -22.94 13.17
CA ALA A 190 9.44 -23.16 14.62
C ALA A 190 10.12 -24.49 15.01
N LYS A 191 9.93 -25.56 14.23
CA LYS A 191 10.64 -26.84 14.41
C LYS A 191 12.12 -26.75 14.06
N LEU A 192 12.47 -25.93 13.04
CA LEU A 192 13.87 -25.73 12.64
C LEU A 192 14.67 -25.02 13.75
N PHE A 193 14.08 -23.98 14.36
CA PHE A 193 14.71 -23.20 15.44
C PHE A 193 14.76 -23.94 16.78
N LYS A 194 13.82 -24.85 17.06
CA LYS A 194 13.88 -25.71 18.27
C LYS A 194 14.89 -26.86 18.19
N ARG A 195 15.46 -27.15 17.04
CA ARG A 195 16.49 -28.21 16.85
C ARG A 195 17.92 -27.70 17.01
N GLY A 196 18.12 -26.44 17.32
CA GLY A 196 19.43 -25.81 17.52
C GLY A 196 19.82 -25.52 18.96
N GLU A 197 19.06 -26.04 19.96
CA GLU A 197 19.47 -26.10 21.38
C GLU A 197 19.93 -27.50 21.78
#